data_72f6f9b564a214b92483976cd50df57c
#
_entry.id   72f6f9b564a214b92483976cd50df57c
#
_cell.length_a   1.000
_cell.length_b   1.000
_cell.length_c   1.000
_cell.angle_alpha   90.00
_cell.angle_beta   90.00
_cell.angle_gamma   90.00
#
_symmetry.space_group_name_H-M   'P 1'
#
loop_
_entity.id
_entity.type
_entity.pdbx_description
1 polymer ?
#
loop_
_entity_poly.entity_id
_entity_poly.type
_entity_poly.pdbx_seq_one_letter_code
_entity_poly.pdbx_strand_id
1 'polypeptide(L)'
;MSSAPFVSVLMPVYNPGRFLVEAVDSVLAQTYPEFELVVIDDASSDGSFEQLSAYAARDSRVRVFRQPENRGIVAARNRAFREARADSRYFAILDSDDVALPERLQRQVAFLEAHPDHALVGGHTLIIDEQSRQVGIRRYPVDYAQICSVLTRYNPIAQPAVMLRRSMLESVGQYSDEFPRCQDYELWLRLAARHPIANLDMPVIRYRISVSQGKRTHLRQTLALTLALQRRWLLHPKFARPANVLYVAAEHLLMLMPEPLVLALFKRVTYARE
;
A
#
# COMPACT_ATOMS: atom_id res chain seq x y z
N MET A 1 2.44 -18.89 27.67
CA MET A 1 1.67 -17.84 26.95
C MET A 1 2.47 -17.48 25.71
N SER A 2 1.91 -17.59 24.50
CA SER A 2 2.59 -17.17 23.28
C SER A 2 2.84 -15.66 23.40
N SER A 3 4.08 -15.22 23.17
CA SER A 3 4.41 -13.79 23.11
C SER A 3 3.61 -13.14 21.97
N ALA A 4 3.19 -11.89 22.14
CA ALA A 4 2.50 -11.14 21.10
C ALA A 4 3.35 -11.12 19.82
N PRO A 5 2.78 -11.31 18.62
CA PRO A 5 3.54 -11.39 17.38
C PRO A 5 4.21 -10.05 17.05
N PHE A 6 5.48 -10.09 16.64
CA PHE A 6 6.24 -8.89 16.29
C PHE A 6 5.87 -8.36 14.89
N VAL A 7 5.74 -7.05 14.76
CA VAL A 7 5.39 -6.33 13.53
C VAL A 7 6.55 -5.45 13.08
N SER A 8 7.02 -5.58 11.84
CA SER A 8 7.87 -4.55 11.22
C SER A 8 6.99 -3.61 10.38
N VAL A 9 6.93 -2.34 10.77
CA VAL A 9 6.34 -1.28 9.94
C VAL A 9 7.40 -0.84 8.93
N LEU A 10 7.07 -0.90 7.64
CA LEU A 10 7.99 -0.66 6.54
C LEU A 10 7.64 0.65 5.84
N MET A 11 8.55 1.61 5.86
CA MET A 11 8.35 2.96 5.32
C MET A 11 9.44 3.31 4.30
N PRO A 12 9.14 3.27 2.99
CA PRO A 12 10.02 3.85 1.98
C PRO A 12 9.92 5.38 2.01
N VAL A 13 11.04 6.06 1.86
CA VAL A 13 11.11 7.53 1.93
C VAL A 13 11.90 8.06 0.74
N TYR A 14 11.32 9.06 0.04
CA TYR A 14 12.02 9.86 -0.95
C TYR A 14 11.42 11.26 -1.03
N ASN A 15 12.13 12.25 -0.51
CA ASN A 15 11.73 13.67 -0.50
C ASN A 15 10.27 13.91 -0.02
N PRO A 16 9.84 13.40 1.14
CA PRO A 16 8.48 13.58 1.66
C PRO A 16 8.22 14.99 2.18
N GLY A 17 9.27 15.77 2.39
CA GLY A 17 9.18 17.13 2.94
C GLY A 17 8.51 17.14 4.32
N ARG A 18 7.59 18.10 4.50
CA ARG A 18 6.90 18.36 5.79
C ARG A 18 6.03 17.22 6.30
N PHE A 19 5.70 16.23 5.48
CA PHE A 19 4.77 15.15 5.86
C PHE A 19 5.45 14.05 6.68
N LEU A 20 6.79 13.94 6.58
CA LEU A 20 7.57 12.87 7.22
C LEU A 20 7.33 12.77 8.73
N VAL A 21 7.34 13.90 9.42
CA VAL A 21 7.20 13.95 10.89
C VAL A 21 5.86 13.36 11.32
N GLU A 22 4.76 13.80 10.68
CA GLU A 22 3.42 13.31 10.98
C GLU A 22 3.31 11.80 10.73
N ALA A 23 3.91 11.30 9.65
CA ALA A 23 3.93 9.87 9.31
C ALA A 23 4.69 9.05 10.37
N VAL A 24 5.91 9.44 10.73
CA VAL A 24 6.74 8.75 11.73
C VAL A 24 6.07 8.77 13.11
N ASP A 25 5.61 9.94 13.57
CA ASP A 25 4.95 10.10 14.87
C ASP A 25 3.71 9.22 14.97
N SER A 26 2.94 9.07 13.89
CA SER A 26 1.76 8.21 13.85
C SER A 26 2.07 6.72 14.06
N VAL A 27 3.23 6.27 13.61
CA VAL A 27 3.71 4.90 13.86
C VAL A 27 4.16 4.75 15.30
N LEU A 28 4.93 5.71 15.82
CA LEU A 28 5.45 5.64 17.19
C LEU A 28 4.33 5.74 18.24
N ALA A 29 3.18 6.34 17.89
CA ALA A 29 1.98 6.47 18.72
C ALA A 29 1.02 5.25 18.62
N GLN A 30 1.39 4.16 17.94
CA GLN A 30 0.53 2.97 17.89
C GLN A 30 0.30 2.35 19.25
N THR A 31 -0.94 1.90 19.49
CA THR A 31 -1.34 1.25 20.77
C THR A 31 -0.77 -0.18 20.91
N TYR A 32 -0.36 -0.81 19.81
CA TYR A 32 0.29 -2.10 19.81
C TYR A 32 1.77 -1.95 20.15
N PRO A 33 2.33 -2.64 21.18
CA PRO A 33 3.68 -2.37 21.67
C PRO A 33 4.80 -3.12 20.92
N GLU A 34 4.51 -4.29 20.33
CA GLU A 34 5.51 -5.21 19.77
C GLU A 34 5.79 -4.89 18.30
N PHE A 35 6.49 -3.77 18.03
CA PHE A 35 6.84 -3.38 16.68
C PHE A 35 8.18 -2.66 16.56
N GLU A 36 8.69 -2.62 15.34
CA GLU A 36 9.75 -1.72 14.88
C GLU A 36 9.25 -0.88 13.69
N LEU A 37 9.91 0.26 13.44
CA LEU A 37 9.78 1.05 12.22
C LEU A 37 11.07 0.96 11.41
N VAL A 38 11.00 0.28 10.26
CA VAL A 38 12.10 0.14 9.30
C VAL A 38 11.93 1.16 8.19
N VAL A 39 12.81 2.14 8.12
CA VAL A 39 12.77 3.22 7.14
C VAL A 39 13.89 3.02 6.12
N ILE A 40 13.53 3.07 4.83
CA ILE A 40 14.49 3.08 3.73
C ILE A 40 14.46 4.44 3.06
N ASP A 41 15.47 5.26 3.31
CA ASP A 41 15.69 6.51 2.60
C ASP A 41 16.31 6.24 1.23
N ASP A 42 15.58 6.54 0.16
CA ASP A 42 15.98 6.31 -1.23
C ASP A 42 16.78 7.50 -1.79
N ALA A 43 17.83 7.91 -1.04
CA ALA A 43 18.70 9.04 -1.34
C ALA A 43 17.95 10.40 -1.41
N SER A 44 17.17 10.71 -0.37
CA SER A 44 16.51 12.02 -0.24
C SER A 44 17.53 13.16 -0.14
N SER A 45 17.14 14.33 -0.68
CA SER A 45 17.93 15.57 -0.71
C SER A 45 17.29 16.74 0.04
N ASP A 46 16.14 16.51 0.68
CA ASP A 46 15.32 17.53 1.37
C ASP A 46 15.55 17.59 2.89
N GLY A 47 16.60 16.92 3.42
CA GLY A 47 16.88 16.85 4.86
C GLY A 47 16.14 15.73 5.60
N SER A 48 15.40 14.88 4.88
CA SER A 48 14.63 13.78 5.49
C SER A 48 15.52 12.75 6.19
N PHE A 49 16.70 12.43 5.64
CA PHE A 49 17.61 11.48 6.26
C PHE A 49 18.13 11.94 7.63
N GLU A 50 18.46 13.23 7.76
CA GLU A 50 18.91 13.85 9.00
C GLU A 50 17.80 13.84 10.06
N GLN A 51 16.56 14.12 9.67
CA GLN A 51 15.40 14.03 10.56
C GLN A 51 15.18 12.59 11.05
N LEU A 52 15.22 11.62 10.14
CA LEU A 52 15.07 10.20 10.46
C LEU A 52 16.17 9.68 11.38
N SER A 53 17.41 10.12 11.15
CA SER A 53 18.57 9.80 12.03
C SER A 53 18.35 10.33 13.45
N ALA A 54 17.74 11.51 13.60
CA ALA A 54 17.38 12.05 14.91
C ALA A 54 16.28 11.23 15.61
N TYR A 55 15.32 10.65 14.87
CA TYR A 55 14.35 9.69 15.43
C TYR A 55 15.02 8.41 15.90
N ALA A 56 15.88 7.81 15.08
CA ALA A 56 16.60 6.58 15.44
C ALA A 56 17.50 6.75 16.68
N ALA A 57 18.05 7.95 16.89
CA ALA A 57 18.84 8.26 18.09
C ALA A 57 17.99 8.37 19.38
N ARG A 58 16.68 8.63 19.28
CA ARG A 58 15.78 8.85 20.43
C ARG A 58 14.89 7.64 20.73
N ASP A 59 14.57 6.82 19.73
CA ASP A 59 13.67 5.68 19.87
C ASP A 59 14.27 4.45 19.20
N SER A 60 14.63 3.45 20.00
CA SER A 60 15.27 2.21 19.55
C SER A 60 14.38 1.35 18.64
N ARG A 61 13.10 1.64 18.55
CA ARG A 61 12.17 0.99 17.60
C ARG A 61 12.39 1.48 16.18
N VAL A 62 13.03 2.63 15.95
CA VAL A 62 13.27 3.23 14.63
C VAL A 62 14.63 2.78 14.11
N ARG A 63 14.60 2.17 12.93
CA ARG A 63 15.80 1.74 12.20
C ARG A 63 15.81 2.37 10.82
N VAL A 64 16.86 3.12 10.50
CA VAL A 64 16.96 3.90 9.26
C VAL A 64 18.13 3.38 8.42
N PHE A 65 17.84 3.16 7.14
CA PHE A 65 18.83 2.72 6.15
C PHE A 65 18.77 3.66 4.95
N ARG A 66 19.90 4.18 4.54
CA ARG A 66 20.03 5.03 3.35
C ARG A 66 20.48 4.22 2.14
N GLN A 67 19.91 4.50 0.96
CA GLN A 67 20.43 4.04 -0.31
C GLN A 67 21.49 5.03 -0.82
N PRO A 68 22.53 4.55 -1.53
CA PRO A 68 23.56 5.46 -2.05
C PRO A 68 23.06 6.35 -3.19
N GLU A 69 22.01 5.92 -3.87
CA GLU A 69 21.33 6.59 -4.99
C GLU A 69 19.85 6.27 -5.00
N ASN A 70 19.03 7.08 -5.68
CA ASN A 70 17.60 6.78 -5.87
C ASN A 70 17.44 5.57 -6.79
N ARG A 71 16.91 4.47 -6.24
CA ARG A 71 16.65 3.20 -6.93
C ARG A 71 15.16 2.94 -7.17
N GLY A 72 14.32 3.86 -6.73
CA GLY A 72 12.88 3.79 -6.90
C GLY A 72 12.15 2.96 -5.85
N ILE A 73 10.82 3.12 -5.84
CA ILE A 73 9.93 2.63 -4.79
C ILE A 73 9.97 1.10 -4.63
N VAL A 74 10.10 0.34 -5.72
CA VAL A 74 10.16 -1.13 -5.67
C VAL A 74 11.42 -1.59 -4.94
N ALA A 75 12.58 -1.01 -5.28
CA ALA A 75 13.85 -1.33 -4.65
C ALA A 75 13.84 -0.98 -3.15
N ALA A 76 13.29 0.19 -2.79
CA ALA A 76 13.18 0.64 -1.41
C ALA A 76 12.26 -0.30 -0.59
N ARG A 77 11.07 -0.65 -1.10
CA ARG A 77 10.14 -1.59 -0.44
C ARG A 77 10.73 -2.99 -0.28
N ASN A 78 11.37 -3.52 -1.33
CA ASN A 78 12.01 -4.83 -1.25
C ASN A 78 13.20 -4.83 -0.27
N ARG A 79 13.95 -3.73 -0.18
CA ARG A 79 14.98 -3.57 0.86
C ARG A 79 14.38 -3.54 2.26
N ALA A 80 13.26 -2.85 2.47
CA ALA A 80 12.60 -2.81 3.77
C ALA A 80 12.21 -4.20 4.28
N PHE A 81 11.72 -5.10 3.41
CA PHE A 81 11.46 -6.50 3.78
C PHE A 81 12.73 -7.24 4.24
N ARG A 82 13.89 -6.98 3.59
CA ARG A 82 15.16 -7.63 3.95
C ARG A 82 15.76 -7.11 5.25
N GLU A 83 15.57 -5.80 5.53
CA GLU A 83 16.08 -5.16 6.74
C GLU A 83 15.20 -5.40 7.98
N ALA A 84 13.96 -5.87 7.78
CA ALA A 84 13.05 -6.20 8.87
C ALA A 84 13.61 -7.32 9.76
N ARG A 85 13.32 -7.28 11.06
CA ARG A 85 13.76 -8.30 12.02
C ARG A 85 13.36 -9.70 11.57
N ALA A 86 14.24 -10.67 11.83
CA ALA A 86 14.03 -12.05 11.42
C ALA A 86 12.82 -12.71 12.10
N ASP A 87 12.48 -12.28 13.32
CA ASP A 87 11.35 -12.75 14.11
C ASP A 87 10.03 -12.01 13.84
N SER A 88 10.02 -11.02 12.95
CA SER A 88 8.78 -10.34 12.54
C SER A 88 7.83 -11.31 11.85
N ARG A 89 6.65 -11.45 12.43
CA ARG A 89 5.58 -12.29 11.88
C ARG A 89 4.75 -11.54 10.83
N TYR A 90 4.66 -10.23 10.97
CA TYR A 90 3.88 -9.34 10.11
C TYR A 90 4.69 -8.16 9.60
N PHE A 91 4.36 -7.74 8.39
CA PHE A 91 4.86 -6.52 7.77
C PHE A 91 3.71 -5.55 7.54
N ALA A 92 3.73 -4.39 8.19
CA ALA A 92 2.78 -3.31 7.96
C ALA A 92 3.41 -2.26 7.04
N ILE A 93 2.70 -1.86 5.97
CA ILE A 93 3.22 -0.87 5.03
C ILE A 93 2.63 0.50 5.39
N LEU A 94 3.47 1.54 5.37
CA LEU A 94 3.03 2.93 5.46
C LEU A 94 3.89 3.78 4.54
N ASP A 95 3.28 4.60 3.71
CA ASP A 95 4.00 5.58 2.89
C ASP A 95 4.33 6.83 3.74
N SER A 96 5.42 7.52 3.41
CA SER A 96 6.01 8.60 4.24
C SER A 96 5.23 9.91 4.25
N ASP A 97 4.11 9.98 3.53
CA ASP A 97 3.17 11.11 3.48
C ASP A 97 1.79 10.77 4.07
N ASP A 98 1.58 9.53 4.51
CA ASP A 98 0.34 9.05 5.12
C ASP A 98 0.44 8.96 6.64
N VAL A 99 -0.70 8.82 7.33
CA VAL A 99 -0.77 8.81 8.81
C VAL A 99 -1.50 7.56 9.27
N ALA A 100 -0.87 6.74 10.09
CA ALA A 100 -1.49 5.55 10.68
C ALA A 100 -2.49 5.95 11.79
N LEU A 101 -3.68 5.33 11.83
CA LEU A 101 -4.59 5.53 12.95
C LEU A 101 -4.10 4.76 14.19
N PRO A 102 -4.32 5.25 15.42
CA PRO A 102 -3.67 4.74 16.63
C PRO A 102 -3.84 3.24 16.90
N GLU A 103 -4.99 2.66 16.59
CA GLU A 103 -5.29 1.24 16.81
C GLU A 103 -4.98 0.34 15.61
N ARG A 104 -4.39 0.88 14.54
CA ARG A 104 -4.20 0.16 13.28
C ARG A 104 -3.50 -1.18 13.48
N LEU A 105 -2.30 -1.16 14.08
CA LEU A 105 -1.52 -2.40 14.24
C LEU A 105 -2.26 -3.41 15.11
N GLN A 106 -2.85 -2.98 16.21
CA GLN A 106 -3.61 -3.85 17.10
C GLN A 106 -4.78 -4.54 16.40
N ARG A 107 -5.56 -3.79 15.61
CA ARG A 107 -6.73 -4.31 14.88
C ARG A 107 -6.33 -5.28 13.77
N GLN A 108 -5.27 -4.94 13.03
CA GLN A 108 -4.78 -5.79 11.94
C GLN A 108 -4.13 -7.07 12.46
N VAL A 109 -3.35 -7.02 13.54
CA VAL A 109 -2.80 -8.21 14.21
C VAL A 109 -3.93 -9.10 14.70
N ALA A 110 -4.91 -8.55 15.44
CA ALA A 110 -6.04 -9.34 15.94
C ALA A 110 -6.81 -10.05 14.81
N PHE A 111 -7.02 -9.37 13.68
CA PHE A 111 -7.64 -9.99 12.51
C PHE A 111 -6.81 -11.15 11.95
N LEU A 112 -5.51 -10.94 11.71
CA LEU A 112 -4.66 -11.98 11.12
C LEU A 112 -4.45 -13.18 12.08
N GLU A 113 -4.44 -12.96 13.40
CA GLU A 113 -4.39 -14.07 14.37
C GLU A 113 -5.69 -14.89 14.38
N ALA A 114 -6.85 -14.23 14.23
CA ALA A 114 -8.14 -14.91 14.11
C ALA A 114 -8.33 -15.61 12.75
N HIS A 115 -7.58 -15.23 11.72
CA HIS A 115 -7.70 -15.76 10.36
C HIS A 115 -6.32 -16.24 9.84
N PRO A 116 -5.85 -17.40 10.30
CA PRO A 116 -4.48 -17.89 9.99
C PRO A 116 -4.24 -18.20 8.52
N ASP A 117 -5.27 -18.37 7.72
CA ASP A 117 -5.24 -18.61 6.27
C ASP A 117 -5.11 -17.31 5.44
N HIS A 118 -5.36 -16.14 6.05
CA HIS A 118 -5.26 -14.86 5.36
C HIS A 118 -3.82 -14.37 5.24
N ALA A 119 -3.44 -14.00 4.02
CA ALA A 119 -2.11 -13.47 3.70
C ALA A 119 -1.98 -11.97 3.98
N LEU A 120 -3.10 -11.24 3.87
CA LEU A 120 -3.12 -9.78 3.92
C LEU A 120 -4.42 -9.31 4.53
N VAL A 121 -4.32 -8.25 5.34
CA VAL A 121 -5.45 -7.41 5.73
C VAL A 121 -5.13 -5.94 5.48
N GLY A 122 -6.01 -5.26 4.73
CA GLY A 122 -6.02 -3.80 4.56
C GLY A 122 -7.04 -3.13 5.47
N GLY A 123 -7.67 -2.09 4.97
CA GLY A 123 -8.76 -1.36 5.61
C GLY A 123 -9.17 -0.13 4.81
N HIS A 124 -10.22 0.55 5.24
CA HIS A 124 -10.65 1.81 4.64
C HIS A 124 -9.62 2.91 4.88
N THR A 125 -9.70 4.00 4.11
CA THR A 125 -8.82 5.15 4.27
C THR A 125 -9.63 6.43 4.44
N LEU A 126 -9.26 7.25 5.44
CA LEU A 126 -9.70 8.63 5.50
C LEU A 126 -8.85 9.45 4.53
N ILE A 127 -9.48 10.19 3.65
CA ILE A 127 -8.74 11.02 2.69
C ILE A 127 -8.46 12.37 3.34
N ILE A 128 -7.19 12.78 3.35
CA ILE A 128 -6.76 14.09 3.85
C ILE A 128 -6.08 14.92 2.78
N ASP A 129 -6.19 16.23 2.89
CA ASP A 129 -5.46 17.20 2.05
C ASP A 129 -4.03 17.46 2.57
N GLU A 130 -3.30 18.36 1.91
CA GLU A 130 -1.95 18.76 2.30
C GLU A 130 -1.87 19.50 3.65
N GLN A 131 -2.99 19.94 4.21
CA GLN A 131 -3.13 20.54 5.53
C GLN A 131 -3.63 19.56 6.58
N SER A 132 -3.60 18.25 6.27
CA SER A 132 -4.09 17.16 7.13
C SER A 132 -5.58 17.26 7.49
N ARG A 133 -6.39 18.05 6.73
CA ARG A 133 -7.84 18.12 6.94
C ARG A 133 -8.50 16.96 6.22
N GLN A 134 -9.43 16.29 6.90
CA GLN A 134 -10.19 15.22 6.28
C GLN A 134 -11.16 15.80 5.21
N VAL A 135 -11.07 15.26 4.00
CA VAL A 135 -11.88 15.68 2.84
C VAL A 135 -12.75 14.55 2.30
N GLY A 136 -12.64 13.34 2.85
CA GLY A 136 -13.46 12.21 2.44
C GLY A 136 -13.08 10.91 3.14
N ILE A 137 -13.76 9.83 2.73
CA ILE A 137 -13.46 8.45 3.11
C ILE A 137 -13.49 7.56 1.87
N ARG A 138 -12.52 6.67 1.72
CA ARG A 138 -12.55 5.64 0.68
C ARG A 138 -12.81 4.29 1.33
N ARG A 139 -13.94 3.66 0.93
CA ARG A 139 -14.32 2.32 1.36
C ARG A 139 -13.87 1.29 0.33
N TYR A 140 -13.49 0.12 0.81
CA TYR A 140 -13.03 -0.99 0.00
C TYR A 140 -13.88 -2.24 0.29
N PRO A 141 -14.01 -3.18 -0.66
CA PRO A 141 -14.59 -4.49 -0.39
C PRO A 141 -13.90 -5.16 0.80
N VAL A 142 -14.66 -5.75 1.71
CA VAL A 142 -14.15 -6.26 2.99
C VAL A 142 -13.72 -7.72 2.88
N ASP A 143 -14.58 -8.58 2.37
CA ASP A 143 -14.34 -10.01 2.32
C ASP A 143 -13.63 -10.47 1.02
N TYR A 144 -13.03 -11.65 1.08
CA TYR A 144 -12.25 -12.22 -0.02
C TYR A 144 -13.07 -12.41 -1.31
N ALA A 145 -14.34 -12.83 -1.20
CA ALA A 145 -15.18 -13.09 -2.36
C ALA A 145 -15.50 -11.77 -3.11
N GLN A 146 -15.83 -10.72 -2.36
CA GLN A 146 -16.04 -9.38 -2.89
C GLN A 146 -14.77 -8.83 -3.55
N ILE A 147 -13.60 -8.98 -2.88
CA ILE A 147 -12.31 -8.56 -3.42
C ILE A 147 -12.02 -9.28 -4.73
N CYS A 148 -12.12 -10.61 -4.77
CA CYS A 148 -11.90 -11.41 -5.98
C CYS A 148 -12.84 -11.02 -7.13
N SER A 149 -14.07 -10.60 -6.83
CA SER A 149 -15.05 -10.23 -7.86
C SER A 149 -14.67 -8.95 -8.62
N VAL A 150 -13.86 -8.09 -8.04
CA VAL A 150 -13.45 -6.78 -8.61
C VAL A 150 -11.94 -6.68 -8.89
N LEU A 151 -11.13 -7.64 -8.40
CA LEU A 151 -9.68 -7.55 -8.40
C LEU A 151 -9.06 -7.45 -9.80
N THR A 152 -9.76 -7.87 -10.85
CA THR A 152 -9.34 -7.69 -12.25
C THR A 152 -9.95 -6.44 -12.91
N ARG A 153 -10.69 -5.60 -12.18
CA ARG A 153 -11.19 -4.32 -12.66
C ARG A 153 -10.38 -3.15 -12.13
N TYR A 154 -10.04 -3.20 -10.85
CA TYR A 154 -9.26 -2.16 -10.17
C TYR A 154 -8.56 -2.74 -8.94
N ASN A 155 -7.60 -2.02 -8.39
CA ASN A 155 -6.95 -2.38 -7.13
C ASN A 155 -7.89 -2.05 -5.93
N PRO A 156 -8.49 -3.06 -5.26
CA PRO A 156 -9.44 -2.86 -4.15
C PRO A 156 -8.75 -2.79 -2.78
N ILE A 157 -7.44 -2.57 -2.72
CA ILE A 157 -6.64 -2.54 -1.49
C ILE A 157 -5.68 -1.36 -1.55
N ALA A 158 -5.71 -0.52 -0.54
CA ALA A 158 -4.79 0.59 -0.43
C ALA A 158 -3.41 0.11 0.05
N GLN A 159 -2.36 0.35 -0.75
CA GLN A 159 -0.99 -0.04 -0.44
C GLN A 159 -0.53 0.37 0.97
N PRO A 160 -0.65 1.64 1.42
CA PRO A 160 -0.13 2.05 2.72
C PRO A 160 -1.01 1.58 3.89
N ALA A 161 -2.15 0.94 3.61
CA ALA A 161 -3.09 0.46 4.62
C ALA A 161 -2.91 -1.04 4.97
N VAL A 162 -1.98 -1.76 4.33
CA VAL A 162 -1.91 -3.21 4.46
C VAL A 162 -1.00 -3.67 5.60
N MET A 163 -1.39 -4.82 6.18
CA MET A 163 -0.51 -5.70 6.95
C MET A 163 -0.45 -7.06 6.27
N LEU A 164 0.76 -7.58 6.07
CA LEU A 164 1.07 -8.82 5.37
C LEU A 164 1.58 -9.88 6.36
N ARG A 165 1.15 -11.12 6.20
CA ARG A 165 1.77 -12.26 6.89
C ARG A 165 3.07 -12.62 6.16
N ARG A 166 4.20 -12.56 6.87
CA ARG A 166 5.54 -12.79 6.31
C ARG A 166 5.65 -14.12 5.56
N SER A 167 5.25 -15.22 6.17
CA SER A 167 5.38 -16.56 5.56
C SER A 167 4.62 -16.70 4.24
N MET A 168 3.47 -16.02 4.09
CA MET A 168 2.69 -16.04 2.87
C MET A 168 3.27 -15.12 1.79
N LEU A 169 3.81 -13.96 2.18
CA LEU A 169 4.58 -13.11 1.26
C LEU A 169 5.79 -13.87 0.70
N GLU A 170 6.55 -14.54 1.54
CA GLU A 170 7.71 -15.34 1.13
C GLU A 170 7.32 -16.46 0.14
N SER A 171 6.13 -17.03 0.26
CA SER A 171 5.62 -18.08 -0.65
C SER A 171 5.31 -17.58 -2.07
N VAL A 172 5.04 -16.28 -2.25
CA VAL A 172 4.72 -15.68 -3.56
C VAL A 172 5.83 -14.77 -4.08
N GLY A 173 6.79 -14.39 -3.24
CA GLY A 173 7.86 -13.44 -3.55
C GLY A 173 7.45 -11.97 -3.32
N GLN A 174 8.45 -11.09 -3.32
CA GLN A 174 8.34 -9.66 -3.05
C GLN A 174 7.76 -8.88 -4.26
N TYR A 175 7.82 -7.54 -4.23
CA TYR A 175 7.41 -6.69 -5.35
C TYR A 175 8.24 -6.95 -6.59
N SER A 176 7.57 -6.99 -7.75
CA SER A 176 8.21 -7.20 -9.07
C SER A 176 8.58 -5.88 -9.74
N ASP A 177 9.77 -5.82 -10.32
CA ASP A 177 10.22 -4.69 -11.15
C ASP A 177 9.53 -4.66 -12.53
N GLU A 178 8.82 -5.73 -12.92
CA GLU A 178 8.03 -5.79 -14.16
C GLU A 178 6.88 -4.75 -14.16
N PHE A 179 6.36 -4.42 -12.96
CA PHE A 179 5.21 -3.52 -12.80
C PHE A 179 5.51 -2.35 -11.85
N PRO A 180 6.48 -1.47 -12.16
CA PRO A 180 7.00 -0.47 -11.21
C PRO A 180 5.99 0.58 -10.76
N ARG A 181 4.84 0.72 -11.45
CA ARG A 181 3.77 1.69 -11.13
C ARG A 181 2.49 1.08 -10.57
N CYS A 182 2.37 -0.23 -10.62
CA CYS A 182 1.27 -1.01 -10.05
C CYS A 182 1.80 -2.29 -9.37
N GLN A 183 3.01 -2.18 -8.78
CA GLN A 183 3.70 -3.26 -8.08
C GLN A 183 2.90 -3.84 -6.93
N ASP A 184 2.13 -3.00 -6.25
CA ASP A 184 1.20 -3.37 -5.19
C ASP A 184 0.04 -4.23 -5.73
N TYR A 185 -0.58 -3.77 -6.78
CA TYR A 185 -1.69 -4.47 -7.43
C TYR A 185 -1.25 -5.85 -7.97
N GLU A 186 -0.06 -5.92 -8.56
CA GLU A 186 0.54 -7.17 -9.02
C GLU A 186 0.75 -8.16 -7.84
N LEU A 187 1.29 -7.67 -6.73
CA LEU A 187 1.50 -8.50 -5.54
C LEU A 187 0.17 -8.98 -4.94
N TRP A 188 -0.88 -8.12 -4.91
CA TRP A 188 -2.19 -8.52 -4.40
C TRP A 188 -2.83 -9.61 -5.25
N LEU A 189 -2.68 -9.57 -6.57
CA LEU A 189 -3.15 -10.62 -7.47
C LEU A 189 -2.44 -11.96 -7.21
N ARG A 190 -1.10 -11.96 -7.04
CA ARG A 190 -0.35 -13.17 -6.67
C ARG A 190 -0.77 -13.74 -5.31
N LEU A 191 -0.92 -12.87 -4.32
CA LEU A 191 -1.39 -13.29 -2.98
C LEU A 191 -2.80 -13.85 -3.05
N ALA A 192 -3.74 -13.11 -3.66
CA ALA A 192 -5.15 -13.53 -3.76
C ALA A 192 -5.34 -14.82 -4.56
N ALA A 193 -4.46 -15.11 -5.53
CA ALA A 193 -4.50 -16.36 -6.26
C ALA A 193 -4.23 -17.58 -5.37
N ARG A 194 -3.46 -17.41 -4.30
CA ARG A 194 -3.05 -18.50 -3.40
C ARG A 194 -3.75 -18.50 -2.05
N HIS A 195 -3.95 -17.32 -1.46
CA HIS A 195 -4.41 -17.12 -0.09
C HIS A 195 -5.59 -16.14 -0.03
N PRO A 196 -6.49 -16.28 0.94
CA PRO A 196 -7.45 -15.22 1.24
C PRO A 196 -6.76 -13.91 1.62
N ILE A 197 -7.39 -12.80 1.21
CA ILE A 197 -7.02 -11.43 1.56
C ILE A 197 -8.29 -10.66 1.93
N ALA A 198 -8.19 -9.67 2.80
CA ALA A 198 -9.34 -8.93 3.32
C ALA A 198 -9.03 -7.45 3.53
N ASN A 199 -10.07 -6.65 3.78
CA ASN A 199 -9.97 -5.35 4.41
C ASN A 199 -10.80 -5.33 5.69
N LEU A 200 -10.36 -4.59 6.70
CA LEU A 200 -11.19 -4.27 7.85
C LEU A 200 -12.31 -3.30 7.43
N ASP A 201 -13.52 -3.51 7.94
CA ASP A 201 -14.66 -2.58 7.74
C ASP A 201 -14.53 -1.34 8.63
N MET A 202 -13.32 -0.76 8.63
CA MET A 202 -13.01 0.48 9.33
C MET A 202 -11.80 1.18 8.70
N PRO A 203 -11.66 2.50 8.85
CA PRO A 203 -10.44 3.20 8.48
C PRO A 203 -9.26 2.74 9.34
N VAL A 204 -8.09 2.62 8.71
CA VAL A 204 -6.83 2.26 9.38
C VAL A 204 -5.73 3.29 9.17
N ILE A 205 -5.87 4.15 8.15
CA ILE A 205 -4.95 5.26 7.87
C ILE A 205 -5.71 6.51 7.43
N ARG A 206 -5.02 7.65 7.53
CA ARG A 206 -5.35 8.89 6.82
C ARG A 206 -4.44 8.94 5.59
N TYR A 207 -5.05 8.81 4.41
CA TYR A 207 -4.38 8.80 3.12
C TYR A 207 -4.30 10.21 2.56
N ARG A 208 -3.09 10.71 2.32
CA ARG A 208 -2.89 12.07 1.84
C ARG A 208 -3.00 12.15 0.33
N ILE A 209 -3.75 13.16 -0.15
CA ILE A 209 -3.76 13.54 -1.56
C ILE A 209 -3.02 14.86 -1.72
N SER A 210 -1.99 14.88 -2.57
CA SER A 210 -1.24 16.09 -2.90
C SER A 210 -1.23 16.34 -4.41
N VAL A 211 -1.02 17.61 -4.79
CA VAL A 211 -0.95 18.02 -6.20
C VAL A 211 0.30 17.41 -6.87
N SER A 212 1.35 17.15 -6.09
CA SER A 212 2.65 16.65 -6.55
C SER A 212 2.75 15.13 -6.70
N GLN A 213 1.72 14.36 -6.28
CA GLN A 213 1.76 12.90 -6.41
C GLN A 213 1.91 12.46 -7.87
N GLY A 214 2.92 11.63 -8.14
CA GLY A 214 3.36 11.21 -9.48
C GLY A 214 2.35 10.46 -10.35
N LYS A 215 1.12 10.20 -9.86
CA LYS A 215 0.03 9.57 -10.63
C LYS A 215 -0.41 10.42 -11.84
N ARG A 216 -0.21 11.75 -11.79
CA ARG A 216 -0.60 12.64 -12.90
C ARG A 216 0.42 12.66 -14.03
N THR A 217 1.70 12.50 -13.72
CA THR A 217 2.80 12.66 -14.70
C THR A 217 2.97 11.46 -15.64
N HIS A 218 2.41 10.28 -15.27
CA HIS A 218 2.61 9.03 -16.00
C HIS A 218 1.32 8.23 -16.20
N LEU A 219 0.18 8.93 -16.33
CA LEU A 219 -1.14 8.29 -16.39
C LEU A 219 -1.22 7.19 -17.45
N ARG A 220 -0.78 7.47 -18.69
CA ARG A 220 -0.83 6.49 -19.79
C ARG A 220 0.04 5.25 -19.53
N GLN A 221 1.23 5.44 -18.96
CA GLN A 221 2.09 4.32 -18.62
C GLN A 221 1.46 3.46 -17.50
N THR A 222 0.89 4.10 -16.49
CA THR A 222 0.18 3.40 -15.40
C THR A 222 -1.02 2.62 -15.95
N LEU A 223 -1.83 3.23 -16.82
CA LEU A 223 -2.97 2.56 -17.47
C LEU A 223 -2.51 1.36 -18.31
N ALA A 224 -1.46 1.52 -19.12
CA ALA A 224 -0.93 0.43 -19.94
C ALA A 224 -0.47 -0.77 -19.10
N LEU A 225 0.28 -0.51 -18.00
CA LEU A 225 0.72 -1.55 -17.08
C LEU A 225 -0.47 -2.20 -16.34
N THR A 226 -1.45 -1.40 -15.91
CA THR A 226 -2.67 -1.89 -15.27
C THR A 226 -3.44 -2.82 -16.22
N LEU A 227 -3.63 -2.42 -17.48
CA LEU A 227 -4.31 -3.24 -18.48
C LEU A 227 -3.54 -4.53 -18.80
N ALA A 228 -2.21 -4.47 -18.88
CA ALA A 228 -1.39 -5.66 -19.07
C ALA A 228 -1.55 -6.65 -17.92
N LEU A 229 -1.57 -6.14 -16.69
CA LEU A 229 -1.78 -6.91 -15.48
C LEU A 229 -3.19 -7.52 -15.43
N GLN A 230 -4.24 -6.73 -15.71
CA GLN A 230 -5.62 -7.19 -15.76
C GLN A 230 -5.79 -8.32 -16.78
N ARG A 231 -5.25 -8.18 -18.01
CA ARG A 231 -5.27 -9.23 -19.05
C ARG A 231 -4.62 -10.52 -18.58
N ARG A 232 -3.45 -10.44 -17.91
CA ARG A 232 -2.72 -11.60 -17.39
C ARG A 232 -3.55 -12.43 -16.42
N TRP A 233 -4.41 -11.75 -15.62
CA TRP A 233 -5.20 -12.38 -14.57
C TRP A 233 -6.69 -12.55 -14.90
N LEU A 234 -7.17 -11.99 -16.02
CA LEU A 234 -8.59 -11.93 -16.38
C LEU A 234 -9.29 -13.30 -16.40
N LEU A 235 -8.58 -14.33 -16.87
CA LEU A 235 -9.09 -15.68 -17.00
C LEU A 235 -8.71 -16.59 -15.82
N HIS A 236 -8.06 -16.05 -14.78
CA HIS A 236 -7.72 -16.85 -13.60
C HIS A 236 -9.01 -17.33 -12.91
N PRO A 237 -9.13 -18.65 -12.55
CA PRO A 237 -10.40 -19.23 -12.06
C PRO A 237 -11.04 -18.49 -10.89
N LYS A 238 -10.26 -17.93 -9.98
CA LYS A 238 -10.76 -17.16 -8.83
C LYS A 238 -11.31 -15.77 -9.22
N PHE A 239 -10.84 -15.17 -10.31
CA PHE A 239 -11.13 -13.77 -10.71
C PHE A 239 -11.98 -13.65 -11.96
N ALA A 240 -12.07 -14.73 -12.77
CA ALA A 240 -12.82 -14.74 -14.02
C ALA A 240 -14.32 -14.45 -13.77
N ARG A 241 -14.80 -13.34 -14.33
CA ARG A 241 -16.21 -12.95 -14.33
C ARG A 241 -16.55 -12.31 -15.69
N PRO A 242 -17.70 -12.61 -16.30
CA PRO A 242 -18.08 -11.99 -17.59
C PRO A 242 -18.05 -10.46 -17.54
N ALA A 243 -18.53 -9.87 -16.45
CA ALA A 243 -18.50 -8.43 -16.24
C ALA A 243 -17.08 -7.83 -16.20
N ASN A 244 -16.06 -8.59 -15.77
CA ASN A 244 -14.67 -8.13 -15.75
C ASN A 244 -14.13 -8.06 -17.19
N VAL A 245 -14.52 -8.99 -18.06
CA VAL A 245 -14.11 -8.97 -19.48
C VAL A 245 -14.63 -7.71 -20.16
N LEU A 246 -15.91 -7.39 -19.96
CA LEU A 246 -16.53 -6.16 -20.51
C LEU A 246 -15.85 -4.90 -19.96
N TYR A 247 -15.53 -4.87 -18.67
CA TYR A 247 -14.84 -3.75 -18.03
C TYR A 247 -13.45 -3.52 -18.64
N VAL A 248 -12.64 -4.57 -18.74
CA VAL A 248 -11.28 -4.49 -19.32
C VAL A 248 -11.35 -4.10 -20.79
N ALA A 249 -12.34 -4.59 -21.56
CA ALA A 249 -12.56 -4.16 -22.93
C ALA A 249 -12.89 -2.66 -23.03
N ALA A 250 -13.75 -2.15 -22.13
CA ALA A 250 -14.07 -0.72 -22.06
C ALA A 250 -12.85 0.13 -21.69
N GLU A 251 -12.00 -0.32 -20.75
CA GLU A 251 -10.75 0.39 -20.41
C GLU A 251 -9.78 0.47 -21.60
N HIS A 252 -9.76 -0.54 -22.48
CA HIS A 252 -8.97 -0.46 -23.72
C HIS A 252 -9.41 0.67 -24.63
N LEU A 253 -10.72 0.96 -24.69
CA LEU A 253 -11.24 2.09 -25.45
C LEU A 253 -10.76 3.42 -24.86
N LEU A 254 -10.60 3.52 -23.53
CA LEU A 254 -10.04 4.73 -22.91
C LEU A 254 -8.61 5.03 -23.36
N MET A 255 -7.79 4.00 -23.68
CA MET A 255 -6.44 4.20 -24.20
C MET A 255 -6.41 4.87 -25.58
N LEU A 256 -7.51 4.78 -26.34
CA LEU A 256 -7.66 5.42 -27.66
C LEU A 256 -8.15 6.88 -27.54
N MET A 257 -8.58 7.31 -26.35
CA MET A 257 -9.09 8.67 -26.12
C MET A 257 -7.94 9.68 -25.87
N PRO A 258 -8.15 10.95 -26.22
CA PRO A 258 -7.24 12.02 -25.83
C PRO A 258 -7.09 12.12 -24.31
N GLU A 259 -5.85 12.37 -23.86
CA GLU A 259 -5.49 12.40 -22.43
C GLU A 259 -6.37 13.35 -21.58
N PRO A 260 -6.76 14.56 -22.04
CA PRO A 260 -7.66 15.44 -21.29
C PRO A 260 -9.02 14.82 -20.99
N LEU A 261 -9.58 14.03 -21.92
CA LEU A 261 -10.85 13.33 -21.71
C LEU A 261 -10.71 12.18 -20.72
N VAL A 262 -9.61 11.42 -20.78
CA VAL A 262 -9.32 10.35 -19.83
C VAL A 262 -9.18 10.93 -18.42
N LEU A 263 -8.47 12.05 -18.27
CA LEU A 263 -8.31 12.74 -16.98
C LEU A 263 -9.64 13.26 -16.43
N ALA A 264 -10.51 13.81 -17.28
CA ALA A 264 -11.83 14.29 -16.89
C ALA A 264 -12.73 13.15 -16.39
N LEU A 265 -12.73 12.01 -17.10
CA LEU A 265 -13.46 10.81 -16.69
C LEU A 265 -12.92 10.22 -15.40
N PHE A 266 -11.59 10.12 -15.27
CA PHE A 266 -10.95 9.63 -14.07
C PHE A 266 -11.30 10.47 -12.83
N LYS A 267 -11.26 11.79 -12.94
CA LYS A 267 -11.69 12.71 -11.87
C LYS A 267 -13.14 12.46 -11.48
N ARG A 268 -14.04 12.33 -12.46
CA ARG A 268 -15.47 12.12 -12.23
C ARG A 268 -15.75 10.78 -11.54
N VAL A 269 -15.05 9.72 -11.90
CA VAL A 269 -15.23 8.38 -11.32
C VAL A 269 -14.58 8.26 -9.94
N THR A 270 -13.41 8.87 -9.75
CA THR A 270 -12.63 8.72 -8.52
C THR A 270 -13.08 9.64 -7.39
N TYR A 271 -13.59 10.84 -7.74
CA TYR A 271 -13.97 11.88 -6.78
C TYR A 271 -15.48 12.16 -6.72
N ALA A 272 -16.30 11.52 -7.55
CA ALA A 272 -17.76 11.68 -7.58
C ALA A 272 -18.51 10.65 -6.72
N ARG A 273 -17.83 9.97 -5.79
CA ARG A 273 -18.44 9.09 -4.79
C ARG A 273 -18.29 9.71 -3.41
N GLU A 274 -19.02 10.79 -3.18
CA GLU A 274 -19.50 11.20 -1.87
C GLU A 274 -20.79 10.45 -1.52
#